data_452948a9fe6c41a56befc2fdc15f4081
#
_entry.id   452948a9fe6c41a56befc2fdc15f4081
#
_cell.length_a   1.000
_cell.length_b   1.000
_cell.length_c   1.000
_cell.angle_alpha   90.00
_cell.angle_beta   90.00
_cell.angle_gamma   90.00
#
_symmetry.space_group_name_H-M   'P 1'
#
loop_
_entity.id
_entity.type
_entity.pdbx_description
1 polymer ?
#
loop_
_entity_poly.entity_id
_entity_poly.type
_entity_poly.pdbx_seq_one_letter_code
_entity_poly.pdbx_strand_id
1 'polypeptide(L)'
;NGWLSDSELRQITREVGQPVTSFITHADGQFHIRWFALDGEINLCGHGSLGAGAAILSKYQLENVVFNSKYGEVVISKRDDQYSLVLPSWEAKPCAVPVEISDLATDAIDVFSTRDLVLVLPSVEAVMNFQPDDDRLREINEYHALIVTAAN
;
A
#
# COMPACT_ATOMS: atom_id res chain seq x y z
N ASN A 1 -19.15 -15.02 6.86
CA ASN A 1 -18.26 -13.90 6.57
C ASN A 1 -18.64 -12.74 7.49
N GLY A 2 -17.82 -12.43 8.49
CA GLY A 2 -18.11 -11.37 9.48
C GLY A 2 -17.89 -9.92 8.96
N TRP A 3 -17.79 -9.71 7.64
CA TRP A 3 -17.60 -8.40 7.03
C TRP A 3 -18.92 -7.66 6.81
N LEU A 4 -18.91 -6.36 7.07
CA LEU A 4 -19.90 -5.43 6.55
C LEU A 4 -19.77 -5.36 5.02
N SER A 5 -20.80 -4.85 4.35
CA SER A 5 -20.73 -4.59 2.91
C SER A 5 -19.69 -3.49 2.58
N ASP A 6 -19.18 -3.49 1.37
CA ASP A 6 -18.21 -2.47 0.93
C ASP A 6 -18.79 -1.05 1.00
N SER A 7 -20.09 -0.89 0.81
CA SER A 7 -20.77 0.39 0.95
C SER A 7 -20.78 0.88 2.40
N GLU A 8 -21.02 -0.01 3.37
CA GLU A 8 -20.97 0.32 4.80
C GLU A 8 -19.54 0.65 5.24
N LEU A 9 -18.54 -0.14 4.79
CA LEU A 9 -17.13 0.12 5.10
C LEU A 9 -16.67 1.48 4.56
N ARG A 10 -17.07 1.84 3.33
CA ARG A 10 -16.81 3.18 2.76
C ARG A 10 -17.52 4.29 3.52
N GLN A 11 -18.75 4.07 3.94
CA GLN A 11 -19.47 5.06 4.73
C GLN A 11 -18.76 5.32 6.05
N ILE A 12 -18.40 4.28 6.79
CA ILE A 12 -17.63 4.40 8.04
C ILE A 12 -16.30 5.12 7.81
N THR A 13 -15.57 4.81 6.73
CA THR A 13 -14.32 5.49 6.39
C THR A 13 -14.51 7.00 6.22
N ARG A 14 -15.59 7.42 5.55
CA ARG A 14 -15.93 8.85 5.40
C ARG A 14 -16.28 9.51 6.73
N GLU A 15 -17.03 8.81 7.58
CA GLU A 15 -17.41 9.31 8.90
C GLU A 15 -16.21 9.43 9.85
N VAL A 16 -15.26 8.50 9.78
CA VAL A 16 -13.99 8.56 10.53
C VAL A 16 -13.12 9.74 10.10
N GLY A 17 -13.20 10.16 8.82
CA GLY A 17 -12.53 11.33 8.29
C GLY A 17 -11.01 11.22 8.21
N GLN A 18 -10.47 10.00 8.24
CA GLN A 18 -9.04 9.76 8.04
C GLN A 18 -8.78 9.30 6.59
N PRO A 19 -7.58 9.53 6.05
CA PRO A 19 -7.24 9.11 4.67
C PRO A 19 -7.46 7.62 4.42
N VAL A 20 -7.21 6.77 5.41
CA VAL A 20 -7.42 5.32 5.35
C VAL A 20 -7.97 4.81 6.67
N THR A 21 -8.94 3.91 6.61
CA THR A 21 -9.48 3.15 7.76
C THR A 21 -9.15 1.67 7.58
N SER A 22 -8.58 1.06 8.61
CA SER A 22 -8.34 -0.38 8.68
C SER A 22 -9.48 -1.08 9.38
N PHE A 23 -10.09 -2.04 8.73
CA PHE A 23 -11.15 -2.89 9.28
C PHE A 23 -10.60 -4.27 9.60
N ILE A 24 -10.94 -4.79 10.77
CA ILE A 24 -10.48 -6.10 11.25
C ILE A 24 -11.69 -6.96 11.57
N THR A 25 -11.63 -8.23 11.16
CA THR A 25 -12.52 -9.27 11.66
C THR A 25 -11.70 -10.39 12.28
N HIS A 26 -12.32 -11.12 13.21
CA HIS A 26 -11.75 -12.31 13.80
C HIS A 26 -12.71 -13.46 13.55
N ALA A 27 -12.29 -14.43 12.75
CA ALA A 27 -13.07 -15.60 12.37
C ALA A 27 -12.17 -16.81 12.32
N ASP A 28 -12.67 -17.95 12.78
CA ASP A 28 -11.97 -19.26 12.78
C ASP A 28 -10.57 -19.21 13.44
N GLY A 29 -10.44 -18.39 14.49
CA GLY A 29 -9.17 -18.19 15.20
C GLY A 29 -8.15 -17.32 14.48
N GLN A 30 -8.52 -16.70 13.37
CA GLN A 30 -7.64 -15.88 12.54
C GLN A 30 -8.14 -14.42 12.47
N PHE A 31 -7.20 -13.48 12.41
CA PHE A 31 -7.49 -12.08 12.14
C PHE A 31 -7.42 -11.84 10.63
N HIS A 32 -8.41 -11.11 10.12
CA HIS A 32 -8.47 -10.66 8.74
C HIS A 32 -8.48 -9.13 8.71
N ILE A 33 -7.86 -8.52 7.70
CA ILE A 33 -7.77 -7.07 7.57
C ILE A 33 -8.12 -6.62 6.15
N ARG A 34 -8.80 -5.47 6.08
CA ARG A 34 -9.10 -4.74 4.85
C ARG A 34 -8.87 -3.25 5.10
N TRP A 35 -8.46 -2.53 4.08
CA TRP A 35 -8.18 -1.09 4.16
C TRP A 35 -9.03 -0.33 3.17
N PHE A 36 -9.66 0.73 3.64
CA PHE A 36 -10.50 1.58 2.81
C PHE A 36 -10.01 3.02 2.86
N ALA A 37 -9.75 3.60 1.69
CA ALA A 37 -9.62 5.03 1.47
C ALA A 37 -11.00 5.64 1.16
N LEU A 38 -11.07 6.95 0.96
CA LEU A 38 -12.34 7.65 0.74
C LEU A 38 -13.05 7.22 -0.56
N ASP A 39 -12.29 6.79 -1.55
CA ASP A 39 -12.73 6.33 -2.87
C ASP A 39 -12.96 4.82 -2.96
N GLY A 40 -12.43 4.03 -2.03
CA GLY A 40 -12.66 2.59 -2.00
C GLY A 40 -11.63 1.77 -1.24
N GLU A 41 -11.71 0.44 -1.43
CA GLU A 41 -10.75 -0.50 -0.86
C GLU A 41 -9.39 -0.36 -1.56
N ILE A 42 -8.31 -0.36 -0.78
CA ILE A 42 -6.94 -0.33 -1.26
C ILE A 42 -6.21 -1.64 -0.97
N ASN A 43 -5.19 -1.93 -1.77
CA ASN A 43 -4.51 -3.24 -1.76
C ASN A 43 -3.66 -3.48 -0.52
N LEU A 44 -3.08 -2.43 0.05
CA LEU A 44 -2.19 -2.52 1.20
C LEU A 44 -2.03 -1.14 1.85
N CYS A 45 -2.00 -1.12 3.18
CA CYS A 45 -1.72 0.08 3.95
C CYS A 45 -0.78 -0.25 5.12
N GLY A 46 0.50 0.09 4.99
CA GLY A 46 1.51 -0.22 6.00
C GLY A 46 1.22 0.44 7.35
N HIS A 47 1.01 1.76 7.39
CA HIS A 47 0.72 2.49 8.63
C HIS A 47 -0.62 2.08 9.25
N GLY A 48 -1.65 1.83 8.43
CA GLY A 48 -2.93 1.34 8.89
C GLY A 48 -2.83 -0.07 9.50
N SER A 49 -2.01 -0.95 8.90
CA SER A 49 -1.73 -2.28 9.45
C SER A 49 -0.97 -2.21 10.78
N LEU A 50 0.01 -1.32 10.87
CA LEU A 50 0.80 -1.13 12.08
C LEU A 50 -0.07 -0.65 13.24
N GLY A 51 -0.93 0.34 13.01
CA GLY A 51 -1.90 0.84 14.00
C GLY A 51 -2.91 -0.22 14.42
N ALA A 52 -3.45 -0.97 13.45
CA ALA A 52 -4.35 -2.10 13.69
C ALA A 52 -3.68 -3.19 14.54
N GLY A 53 -2.43 -3.55 14.18
CA GLY A 53 -1.64 -4.52 14.93
C GLY A 53 -1.36 -4.07 16.36
N ALA A 54 -0.92 -2.83 16.56
CA ALA A 54 -0.68 -2.28 17.89
C ALA A 54 -1.94 -2.35 18.77
N ALA A 55 -3.11 -2.06 18.22
CA ALA A 55 -4.37 -2.16 18.96
C ALA A 55 -4.70 -3.61 19.36
N ILE A 56 -4.54 -4.58 18.43
CA ILE A 56 -4.78 -6.00 18.70
C ILE A 56 -3.78 -6.54 19.73
N LEU A 57 -2.48 -6.26 19.55
CA LEU A 57 -1.42 -6.71 20.48
C LEU A 57 -1.68 -6.19 21.89
N SER A 58 -2.05 -4.92 22.03
CA SER A 58 -2.38 -4.33 23.33
C SER A 58 -3.65 -4.95 23.93
N LYS A 59 -4.72 -5.10 23.14
CA LYS A 59 -6.01 -5.61 23.62
C LYS A 59 -5.94 -7.05 24.10
N TYR A 60 -5.21 -7.90 23.38
CA TYR A 60 -5.14 -9.34 23.66
C TYR A 60 -3.83 -9.75 24.36
N GLN A 61 -2.95 -8.82 24.68
CA GLN A 61 -1.66 -9.05 25.35
C GLN A 61 -0.79 -10.05 24.56
N LEU A 62 -0.70 -9.85 23.24
CA LEU A 62 0.07 -10.69 22.33
C LEU A 62 1.40 -10.02 21.98
N GLU A 63 2.40 -10.82 21.61
CA GLU A 63 3.69 -10.34 21.09
C GLU A 63 3.68 -10.19 19.56
N ASN A 64 2.82 -10.95 18.88
CA ASN A 64 2.65 -10.86 17.43
C ASN A 64 1.20 -11.11 17.03
N VAL A 65 0.83 -10.59 15.86
CA VAL A 65 -0.44 -10.87 15.18
C VAL A 65 -0.21 -11.03 13.69
N VAL A 66 -0.88 -12.02 13.10
CA VAL A 66 -0.93 -12.23 11.65
C VAL A 66 -2.31 -11.81 11.18
N PHE A 67 -2.36 -10.88 10.24
CA PHE A 67 -3.56 -10.50 9.51
C PHE A 67 -3.58 -11.15 8.15
N ASN A 68 -4.62 -11.89 7.85
CA ASN A 68 -4.89 -12.38 6.50
C ASN A 68 -5.57 -11.29 5.69
N SER A 69 -4.97 -10.87 4.58
CA SER A 69 -5.58 -9.97 3.61
C SER A 69 -5.79 -10.68 2.27
N LYS A 70 -6.54 -10.06 1.37
CA LYS A 70 -6.70 -10.53 -0.02
C LYS A 70 -5.36 -10.63 -0.77
N TYR A 71 -4.35 -9.90 -0.33
CA TYR A 71 -3.06 -9.74 -1.03
C TYR A 71 -1.91 -10.46 -0.33
N GLY A 72 -2.19 -11.19 0.74
CA GLY A 72 -1.22 -11.94 1.52
C GLY A 72 -1.26 -11.60 3.01
N GLU A 73 -0.37 -12.22 3.75
CA GLU A 73 -0.26 -12.04 5.18
C GLU A 73 0.50 -10.76 5.53
N VAL A 74 0.02 -10.09 6.56
CA VAL A 74 0.66 -8.94 7.19
C VAL A 74 0.95 -9.29 8.64
N VAL A 75 2.22 -9.30 9.03
CA VAL A 75 2.63 -9.66 10.38
C VAL A 75 3.09 -8.43 11.14
N ILE A 76 2.50 -8.20 12.30
CA ILE A 76 2.93 -7.17 13.24
C ILE A 76 3.46 -7.85 14.48
N SER A 77 4.66 -7.47 14.91
CA SER A 77 5.27 -7.95 16.14
C SER A 77 5.68 -6.77 17.02
N LYS A 78 5.61 -6.97 18.33
CA LYS A 78 6.09 -6.01 19.31
C LYS A 78 7.25 -6.65 20.08
N ARG A 79 8.37 -5.93 20.17
CA ARG A 79 9.48 -6.27 21.03
C ARG A 79 9.89 -5.01 21.78
N ASP A 80 9.84 -5.07 23.10
CA ASP A 80 10.04 -3.90 23.98
C ASP A 80 9.08 -2.76 23.57
N ASP A 81 9.61 -1.60 23.23
CA ASP A 81 8.83 -0.43 22.78
C ASP A 81 8.81 -0.26 21.25
N GLN A 82 9.31 -1.27 20.52
CA GLN A 82 9.37 -1.21 19.05
C GLN A 82 8.36 -2.16 18.41
N TYR A 83 7.79 -1.71 17.30
CA TYR A 83 6.95 -2.53 16.44
C TYR A 83 7.69 -2.84 15.15
N SER A 84 7.56 -4.07 14.68
CA SER A 84 7.99 -4.50 13.35
C SER A 84 6.79 -4.88 12.49
N LEU A 85 6.92 -4.61 11.20
CA LEU A 85 5.90 -4.87 10.20
C LEU A 85 6.52 -5.69 9.08
N VAL A 86 5.94 -6.86 8.79
CA VAL A 86 6.27 -7.67 7.61
C VAL A 86 5.09 -7.61 6.66
N LEU A 87 5.36 -7.22 5.43
CA LEU A 87 4.36 -7.05 4.36
C LEU A 87 4.57 -8.09 3.27
N PRO A 88 3.52 -8.48 2.52
CA PRO A 88 3.69 -9.22 1.28
C PRO A 88 4.53 -8.39 0.30
N SER A 89 5.36 -9.08 -0.48
CA SER A 89 6.20 -8.46 -1.50
C SER A 89 5.68 -8.82 -2.90
N TRP A 90 5.86 -7.89 -3.83
CA TRP A 90 5.62 -8.11 -5.25
C TRP A 90 6.96 -8.12 -5.98
N GLU A 91 7.18 -9.15 -6.80
CA GLU A 91 8.37 -9.24 -7.62
C GLU A 91 8.37 -8.12 -8.67
N ALA A 92 9.45 -7.35 -8.71
CA ALA A 92 9.65 -6.33 -9.72
C ALA A 92 10.04 -6.98 -11.06
N LYS A 93 9.31 -6.67 -12.13
CA LYS A 93 9.56 -7.18 -13.47
C LYS A 93 9.89 -6.02 -14.40
N PRO A 94 10.97 -6.10 -15.19
CA PRO A 94 11.26 -5.11 -16.22
C PRO A 94 10.06 -4.96 -17.16
N CYS A 95 9.72 -3.73 -17.49
CA CYS A 95 8.62 -3.43 -18.41
C CYS A 95 8.93 -2.19 -19.27
N ALA A 96 8.11 -1.95 -20.29
CA ALA A 96 8.16 -0.72 -21.05
C ALA A 96 7.49 0.43 -20.28
N VAL A 97 7.91 1.66 -20.57
CA VAL A 97 7.22 2.86 -20.09
C VAL A 97 5.84 2.92 -20.74
N PRO A 98 4.75 3.14 -19.97
CA PRO A 98 3.44 3.41 -20.54
C PRO A 98 3.47 4.61 -21.48
N VAL A 99 2.72 4.53 -22.59
CA VAL A 99 2.71 5.57 -23.64
C VAL A 99 2.24 6.92 -23.07
N GLU A 100 1.36 6.91 -22.10
CA GLU A 100 0.76 8.07 -21.42
C GLU A 100 1.82 8.98 -20.76
N ILE A 101 2.94 8.40 -20.33
CA ILE A 101 4.03 9.12 -19.66
C ILE A 101 5.39 8.96 -20.33
N SER A 102 5.42 8.51 -21.57
CA SER A 102 6.67 8.19 -22.27
C SER A 102 7.63 9.38 -22.41
N ASP A 103 7.11 10.59 -22.55
CA ASP A 103 7.90 11.83 -22.61
C ASP A 103 8.35 12.32 -21.22
N LEU A 104 7.63 11.97 -20.14
CA LEU A 104 8.05 12.27 -18.77
C LEU A 104 9.16 11.34 -18.29
N ALA A 105 9.26 10.16 -18.86
CA ALA A 105 10.19 9.11 -18.46
C ALA A 105 11.39 8.95 -19.41
N THR A 106 11.69 9.94 -20.24
CA THR A 106 12.77 9.89 -21.25
C THR A 106 14.14 9.59 -20.67
N ASP A 107 14.39 10.05 -19.44
CA ASP A 107 15.66 9.88 -18.73
C ASP A 107 15.69 8.61 -17.85
N ALA A 108 14.62 7.81 -17.84
CA ALA A 108 14.61 6.56 -17.06
C ALA A 108 15.62 5.57 -17.62
N ILE A 109 16.51 5.08 -16.75
CA ILE A 109 17.52 4.06 -17.10
C ILE A 109 16.98 2.65 -16.94
N ASP A 110 16.03 2.46 -16.04
CA ASP A 110 15.29 1.21 -15.85
C ASP A 110 13.83 1.48 -15.49
N VAL A 111 12.95 0.56 -15.87
CA VAL A 111 11.52 0.62 -15.56
C VAL A 111 11.04 -0.75 -15.10
N PHE A 112 10.33 -0.77 -13.98
CA PHE A 112 9.80 -2.01 -13.42
C PHE A 112 8.31 -1.90 -13.15
N SER A 113 7.63 -3.01 -13.39
CA SER A 113 6.25 -3.26 -13.00
C SER A 113 6.21 -4.08 -11.73
N THR A 114 5.47 -3.59 -10.75
CA THR A 114 5.06 -4.32 -9.55
C THR A 114 3.54 -4.13 -9.40
N ARG A 115 3.02 -3.92 -8.21
CA ARG A 115 1.71 -3.28 -7.98
C ARG A 115 1.75 -1.83 -8.51
N ASP A 116 2.89 -1.21 -8.38
CA ASP A 116 3.18 0.16 -8.77
C ASP A 116 4.15 0.17 -9.97
N LEU A 117 4.14 1.24 -10.76
CA LEU A 117 5.16 1.47 -11.78
C LEU A 117 6.37 2.14 -11.13
N VAL A 118 7.57 1.62 -11.39
CA VAL A 118 8.82 2.14 -10.82
C VAL A 118 9.71 2.65 -11.95
N LEU A 119 10.05 3.94 -11.91
CA LEU A 119 11.03 4.56 -12.79
C LEU A 119 12.34 4.75 -12.02
N VAL A 120 13.42 4.21 -12.55
CA VAL A 120 14.78 4.44 -12.05
C VAL A 120 15.44 5.52 -12.90
N LEU A 121 15.72 6.67 -12.30
CA LEU A 121 16.38 7.79 -12.96
C LEU A 121 17.90 7.76 -12.70
N PRO A 122 18.70 8.46 -13.52
CA PRO A 122 20.15 8.37 -13.46
C PRO A 122 20.79 8.97 -12.21
N SER A 123 20.08 9.82 -11.47
CA SER A 123 20.62 10.48 -10.27
C SER A 123 19.55 10.98 -9.32
N VAL A 124 19.94 11.24 -8.08
CA VAL A 124 19.08 11.91 -7.09
C VAL A 124 18.61 13.28 -7.59
N GLU A 125 19.47 14.03 -8.31
CA GLU A 125 19.09 15.32 -8.89
C GLU A 125 17.96 15.16 -9.93
N ALA A 126 18.03 14.11 -10.76
CA ALA A 126 16.95 13.80 -11.71
C ALA A 126 15.62 13.50 -11.00
N VAL A 127 15.66 12.77 -9.87
CA VAL A 127 14.47 12.51 -9.05
C VAL A 127 13.91 13.82 -8.45
N MET A 128 14.78 14.70 -7.93
CA MET A 128 14.37 15.98 -7.35
C MET A 128 13.77 16.95 -8.40
N ASN A 129 14.20 16.83 -9.65
CA ASN A 129 13.71 17.66 -10.76
C ASN A 129 12.54 17.03 -11.52
N PHE A 130 12.19 15.78 -11.21
CA PHE A 130 11.06 15.10 -11.86
C PHE A 130 9.75 15.86 -11.59
N GLN A 131 9.03 16.17 -12.65
CA GLN A 131 7.75 16.87 -12.58
C GLN A 131 6.65 15.91 -13.01
N PRO A 132 5.89 15.32 -12.06
CA PRO A 132 4.76 14.48 -12.40
C PRO A 132 3.64 15.29 -13.04
N ASP A 133 2.95 14.67 -13.99
CA ASP A 133 1.71 15.19 -14.56
C ASP A 133 0.55 14.33 -14.04
N ASP A 134 -0.17 14.86 -13.07
CA ASP A 134 -1.23 14.13 -12.36
C ASP A 134 -2.39 13.72 -13.27
N ASP A 135 -2.70 14.50 -14.33
CA ASP A 135 -3.80 14.18 -15.24
C ASP A 135 -3.42 13.00 -16.11
N ARG A 136 -2.20 12.95 -16.60
CA ARG A 136 -1.67 11.83 -17.38
C ARG A 136 -1.48 10.57 -16.54
N LEU A 137 -1.02 10.72 -15.30
CA LEU A 137 -0.90 9.60 -14.37
C LEU A 137 -2.25 8.93 -14.07
N ARG A 138 -3.34 9.70 -14.06
CA ARG A 138 -4.70 9.14 -13.88
C ARG A 138 -5.19 8.33 -15.09
N GLU A 139 -4.60 8.51 -16.26
CA GLU A 139 -4.92 7.71 -17.45
C GLU A 139 -4.31 6.31 -17.38
N ILE A 140 -3.28 6.10 -16.55
CA ILE A 140 -2.63 4.80 -16.36
C ILE A 140 -3.43 3.97 -15.35
N ASN A 141 -4.29 3.10 -15.86
CA ASN A 141 -5.18 2.29 -15.02
C ASN A 141 -4.55 0.96 -14.53
N GLU A 142 -3.36 0.60 -15.02
CA GLU A 142 -2.73 -0.68 -14.73
C GLU A 142 -1.95 -0.67 -13.39
N TYR A 143 -1.56 0.51 -12.92
CA TYR A 143 -0.75 0.69 -11.72
C TYR A 143 -1.48 1.50 -10.65
N HIS A 144 -1.18 1.20 -9.39
CA HIS A 144 -1.76 1.93 -8.27
C HIS A 144 -1.05 3.26 -8.00
N ALA A 145 0.25 3.32 -8.25
CA ALA A 145 1.07 4.51 -8.08
C ALA A 145 2.28 4.51 -9.01
N LEU A 146 2.87 5.70 -9.20
CA LEU A 146 4.18 5.88 -9.78
C LEU A 146 5.21 6.09 -8.66
N ILE A 147 6.27 5.29 -8.67
CA ILE A 147 7.44 5.44 -7.81
C ILE A 147 8.60 5.91 -8.67
N VAL A 148 9.25 7.00 -8.25
CA VAL A 148 10.45 7.52 -8.92
C VAL A 148 11.61 7.41 -7.97
N THR A 149 12.70 6.79 -8.41
CA THR A 149 13.90 6.56 -7.60
C THR A 149 15.16 6.69 -8.45
N ALA A 150 16.32 6.71 -7.82
CA ALA A 150 17.61 6.65 -8.49
C ALA A 150 18.49 5.57 -7.86
N ALA A 151 19.38 4.98 -8.67
CA ALA A 151 20.49 4.19 -8.14
C ALA A 151 21.50 5.13 -7.44
N ASN A 152 22.05 4.68 -6.32
CA ASN A 152 23.18 5.37 -5.64
C ASN A 152 24.48 5.08 -6.36
#